data_55c54b86b90d45ae7b62769eabb894dc
#
_entry.id   55c54b86b90d45ae7b62769eabb894dc
#
_cell.length_a   1.000
_cell.length_b   1.000
_cell.length_c   1.000
_cell.angle_alpha   90.00
_cell.angle_beta   90.00
_cell.angle_gamma   90.00
#
_symmetry.space_group_name_H-M   'P 1'
#
loop_
_entity.id
_entity.type
_entity.pdbx_description
1 polymer ?
#
loop_
_entity_poly.entity_id
_entity_poly.type
_entity_poly.pdbx_seq_one_letter_code
_entity_poly.pdbx_strand_id
1 'polypeptide(L)'
;MVSSIELIQAIAKALKTVKPPPVVLDPVMISKSGYRLLNQDAQDALIQYLFPLAEIITPNIYEAQALIDRKIKGIDDMKSAAFDILKLGAKKVVVKGGHLEEERATDILYDGQEFKRLQSRWVETKNTHGTGCTFSSAIAANIALGKNFFEAVTLAKEYITGAIEHALSIGKGHGPTHHFFDLYAKAKLNPNGSFQMATGIG
;
A
#
# COMPACT_ATOMS: atom_id res chain seq x y z
N MET A 1 6.44 -2.47 11.61
CA MET A 1 6.32 -1.01 11.66
C MET A 1 7.62 -0.43 12.19
N VAL A 2 8.14 0.61 11.56
CA VAL A 2 9.36 1.31 12.00
C VAL A 2 8.93 2.46 12.91
N SER A 3 9.17 2.35 14.21
CA SER A 3 8.50 3.20 15.21
C SER A 3 9.44 4.07 16.05
N SER A 4 10.76 3.93 15.91
CA SER A 4 11.71 4.76 16.65
C SER A 4 12.74 5.42 15.73
N ILE A 5 13.28 6.56 16.18
CA ILE A 5 14.31 7.32 15.44
C ILE A 5 15.55 6.47 15.22
N GLU A 6 15.97 5.72 16.22
CA GLU A 6 17.16 4.87 16.17
C GLU A 6 17.02 3.79 15.11
N LEU A 7 15.83 3.16 15.02
CA LEU A 7 15.54 2.14 14.02
C LEU A 7 15.49 2.75 12.61
N ILE A 8 14.88 3.93 12.45
CA ILE A 8 14.86 4.67 11.18
C ILE A 8 16.28 4.98 10.71
N GLN A 9 17.12 5.50 11.59
CA GLN A 9 18.52 5.82 11.28
C GLN A 9 19.34 4.57 10.97
N ALA A 10 19.14 3.47 11.70
CA ALA A 10 19.82 2.20 11.45
C ALA A 10 19.46 1.63 10.07
N ILE A 11 18.18 1.66 9.68
CA ILE A 11 17.71 1.26 8.35
C ILE A 11 18.32 2.15 7.28
N ALA A 12 18.27 3.48 7.45
CA ALA A 12 18.83 4.42 6.49
C ALA A 12 20.34 4.21 6.29
N LYS A 13 21.07 3.97 7.38
CA LYS A 13 22.50 3.63 7.33
C LYS A 13 22.75 2.33 6.55
N ALA A 14 22.01 1.28 6.84
CA ALA A 14 22.13 0.01 6.15
C ALA A 14 21.83 0.14 4.64
N LEU A 15 20.74 0.81 4.27
CA LEU A 15 20.39 1.05 2.88
C LEU A 15 21.45 1.84 2.11
N LYS A 16 22.12 2.80 2.75
CA LYS A 16 23.23 3.57 2.11
C LYS A 16 24.48 2.74 1.85
N THR A 17 24.71 1.68 2.63
CA THR A 17 25.93 0.86 2.51
C THR A 17 25.83 -0.25 1.48
N VAL A 18 24.64 -0.77 1.22
CA VAL A 18 24.45 -2.00 0.41
C VAL A 18 24.01 -1.76 -1.04
N LYS A 19 23.87 -0.51 -1.52
CA LYS A 19 23.24 -0.22 -2.83
C LYS A 19 21.96 -1.03 -3.01
N PRO A 20 20.90 -0.73 -2.28
CA PRO A 20 19.69 -1.54 -2.28
C PRO A 20 19.01 -1.55 -3.65
N PRO A 21 18.24 -2.58 -3.96
CA PRO A 21 17.26 -2.51 -5.04
C PRO A 21 16.26 -1.36 -4.76
N PRO A 22 15.41 -1.00 -5.72
CA PRO A 22 14.40 0.04 -5.51
C PRO A 22 13.59 -0.20 -4.24
N VAL A 23 13.57 0.79 -3.34
CA VAL A 23 12.90 0.71 -2.04
C VAL A 23 11.46 1.20 -2.18
N VAL A 24 10.50 0.39 -1.79
CA VAL A 24 9.10 0.78 -1.64
C VAL A 24 8.82 1.01 -0.16
N LEU A 25 8.49 2.24 0.21
CA LEU A 25 8.24 2.66 1.57
C LEU A 25 6.74 2.90 1.80
N ASP A 26 6.12 2.08 2.64
CA ASP A 26 4.77 2.35 3.17
C ASP A 26 4.91 3.17 4.46
N PRO A 27 4.57 4.48 4.46
CA PRO A 27 4.82 5.36 5.60
C PRO A 27 3.73 5.20 6.66
N VAL A 28 3.70 4.04 7.31
CA VAL A 28 2.69 3.71 8.32
C VAL A 28 2.84 4.61 9.55
N MET A 29 2.06 5.68 9.59
CA MET A 29 2.07 6.68 10.67
C MET A 29 0.73 6.80 11.39
N ILE A 30 -0.36 6.45 10.73
CA ILE A 30 -1.73 6.60 11.22
C ILE A 30 -2.49 5.29 10.97
N SER A 31 -3.17 4.79 12.01
CA SER A 31 -4.02 3.61 11.88
C SER A 31 -5.25 3.90 11.00
N LYS A 32 -5.92 2.85 10.50
CA LYS A 32 -7.19 2.98 9.78
C LYS A 32 -8.29 3.70 10.60
N SER A 33 -8.19 3.65 11.93
CA SER A 33 -9.10 4.34 12.86
C SER A 33 -8.64 5.77 13.20
N GLY A 34 -7.62 6.30 12.53
CA GLY A 34 -7.15 7.68 12.70
C GLY A 34 -6.21 7.90 13.89
N TYR A 35 -5.82 6.84 14.63
CA TYR A 35 -4.87 6.97 15.72
C TYR A 35 -3.44 7.16 15.21
N ARG A 36 -2.72 8.11 15.77
CA ARG A 36 -1.29 8.30 15.52
C ARG A 36 -0.50 7.09 16.06
N LEU A 37 0.25 6.44 15.17
CA LEU A 37 1.14 5.32 15.48
C LEU A 37 2.59 5.75 15.64
N LEU A 38 2.97 6.89 15.06
CA LEU A 38 4.27 7.54 15.21
C LEU A 38 4.10 8.89 15.90
N ASN A 39 5.02 9.21 16.82
CA ASN A 39 5.16 10.56 17.33
C ASN A 39 5.75 11.50 16.26
N GLN A 40 5.73 12.81 16.51
CA GLN A 40 6.19 13.80 15.53
C GLN A 40 7.66 13.62 15.19
N ASP A 41 8.51 13.43 16.19
CA ASP A 41 9.97 13.29 15.98
C ASP A 41 10.32 12.07 15.12
N ALA A 42 9.61 10.95 15.29
CA ALA A 42 9.81 9.76 14.45
C ALA A 42 9.25 9.97 13.03
N GLN A 43 8.18 10.75 12.86
CA GLN A 43 7.68 11.14 11.54
C GLN A 43 8.70 12.03 10.83
N ASP A 44 9.27 13.01 11.49
CA ASP A 44 10.29 13.90 10.93
C ASP A 44 11.56 13.12 10.57
N ALA A 45 11.97 12.19 11.42
CA ALA A 45 13.08 11.29 11.12
C ALA A 45 12.79 10.39 9.90
N LEU A 46 11.56 9.87 9.75
CA LEU A 46 11.15 9.08 8.60
C LEU A 46 11.28 9.89 7.30
N ILE A 47 10.80 11.13 7.29
CA ILE A 47 10.91 12.05 6.16
C ILE A 47 12.38 12.37 5.88
N GLN A 48 13.13 12.73 6.89
CA GLN A 48 14.53 13.15 6.74
C GLN A 48 15.45 12.03 6.25
N TYR A 49 15.28 10.81 6.76
CA TYR A 49 16.26 9.74 6.54
C TYR A 49 15.82 8.67 5.54
N LEU A 50 14.53 8.34 5.43
CA LEU A 50 14.06 7.25 4.57
C LEU A 50 13.39 7.72 3.28
N PHE A 51 12.70 8.88 3.26
CA PHE A 51 12.08 9.38 2.02
C PHE A 51 13.09 9.58 0.89
N PRO A 52 14.28 10.17 1.12
CA PRO A 52 15.28 10.34 0.04
C PRO A 52 15.86 9.02 -0.47
N LEU A 53 15.69 7.92 0.25
CA LEU A 53 16.14 6.60 -0.15
C LEU A 53 15.03 5.78 -0.82
N ALA A 54 13.78 6.24 -0.75
CA ALA A 54 12.64 5.56 -1.33
C ALA A 54 12.52 5.85 -2.82
N GLU A 55 12.40 4.80 -3.61
CA GLU A 55 12.00 4.88 -5.01
C GLU A 55 10.50 5.21 -5.12
N ILE A 56 9.69 4.59 -4.26
CA ILE A 56 8.23 4.75 -4.24
C ILE A 56 7.78 4.87 -2.79
N ILE A 57 6.87 5.81 -2.50
CA ILE A 57 6.14 5.88 -1.24
C ILE A 57 4.64 5.73 -1.47
N THR A 58 3.95 5.07 -0.51
CA THR A 58 2.56 4.63 -0.68
C THR A 58 1.66 5.10 0.47
N PRO A 59 1.55 6.42 0.76
CA PRO A 59 0.69 6.92 1.83
C PRO A 59 -0.80 6.68 1.53
N ASN A 60 -1.58 6.36 2.55
CA ASN A 60 -3.02 6.48 2.50
C ASN A 60 -3.45 7.95 2.67
N ILE A 61 -4.75 8.26 2.53
CA ILE A 61 -5.27 9.63 2.64
C ILE A 61 -4.88 10.29 3.97
N TYR A 62 -5.00 9.59 5.11
CA TYR A 62 -4.68 10.17 6.42
C TYR A 62 -3.20 10.45 6.58
N GLU A 63 -2.36 9.54 6.09
CA GLU A 63 -0.90 9.71 6.05
C GLU A 63 -0.51 10.84 5.12
N ALA A 64 -1.11 10.92 3.94
CA ALA A 64 -0.87 12.02 3.01
C ALA A 64 -1.25 13.37 3.62
N GLN A 65 -2.42 13.47 4.26
CA GLN A 65 -2.84 14.68 4.97
C GLN A 65 -1.85 15.10 6.08
N ALA A 66 -1.35 14.12 6.85
CA ALA A 66 -0.37 14.39 7.91
C ALA A 66 0.99 14.85 7.36
N LEU A 67 1.39 14.34 6.19
CA LEU A 67 2.64 14.73 5.53
C LEU A 67 2.62 16.15 4.97
N ILE A 68 1.46 16.62 4.50
CA ILE A 68 1.32 17.95 3.85
C ILE A 68 0.57 18.98 4.70
N ASP A 69 0.16 18.61 5.91
CA ASP A 69 -0.65 19.43 6.84
C ASP A 69 -1.87 20.07 6.17
N ARG A 70 -2.56 19.30 5.31
CA ARG A 70 -3.73 19.78 4.56
C ARG A 70 -4.73 18.65 4.35
N LYS A 71 -6.03 18.97 4.41
CA LYS A 71 -7.10 18.01 4.13
C LYS A 71 -7.18 17.67 2.64
N ILE A 72 -7.48 16.41 2.35
CA ILE A 72 -7.71 15.85 1.01
C ILE A 72 -9.19 15.47 0.92
N LYS A 73 -9.92 16.08 -0.01
CA LYS A 73 -11.36 15.87 -0.17
C LYS A 73 -11.73 15.18 -1.48
N GLY A 74 -10.84 15.17 -2.46
CA GLY A 74 -11.10 14.61 -3.79
C GLY A 74 -9.82 14.35 -4.58
N ILE A 75 -10.00 13.99 -5.84
CA ILE A 75 -8.91 13.59 -6.75
C ILE A 75 -7.88 14.69 -6.96
N ASP A 76 -8.32 15.95 -7.12
CA ASP A 76 -7.38 17.05 -7.37
C ASP A 76 -6.55 17.38 -6.14
N ASP A 77 -7.13 17.24 -4.94
CA ASP A 77 -6.37 17.33 -3.70
C ASP A 77 -5.37 16.18 -3.59
N MET A 78 -5.73 14.95 -4.02
CA MET A 78 -4.79 13.80 -4.04
C MET A 78 -3.62 14.05 -5.00
N LYS A 79 -3.86 14.62 -6.19
CA LYS A 79 -2.78 14.99 -7.12
C LYS A 79 -1.87 16.05 -6.52
N SER A 80 -2.46 17.10 -5.93
CA SER A 80 -1.71 18.14 -5.24
C SER A 80 -0.88 17.57 -4.08
N ALA A 81 -1.46 16.64 -3.31
CA ALA A 81 -0.76 15.95 -2.23
C ALA A 81 0.40 15.10 -2.77
N ALA A 82 0.20 14.32 -3.83
CA ALA A 82 1.27 13.52 -4.43
C ALA A 82 2.44 14.39 -4.89
N PHE A 83 2.16 15.55 -5.50
CA PHE A 83 3.16 16.53 -5.91
C PHE A 83 3.95 17.11 -4.72
N ASP A 84 3.25 17.49 -3.63
CA ASP A 84 3.90 18.05 -2.45
C ASP A 84 4.70 16.99 -1.69
N ILE A 85 4.19 15.75 -1.59
CA ILE A 85 4.88 14.63 -0.95
C ILE A 85 6.15 14.25 -1.72
N LEU A 86 6.14 14.31 -3.05
CA LEU A 86 7.34 14.07 -3.86
C LEU A 86 8.50 14.99 -3.44
N LYS A 87 8.21 16.26 -3.14
CA LYS A 87 9.22 17.24 -2.69
C LYS A 87 9.85 16.90 -1.35
N LEU A 88 9.27 15.99 -0.57
CA LEU A 88 9.85 15.49 0.67
C LEU A 88 10.99 14.49 0.43
N GLY A 89 11.29 14.14 -0.82
CA GLY A 89 12.51 13.43 -1.21
C GLY A 89 12.33 12.10 -1.94
N ALA A 90 11.13 11.51 -1.95
CA ALA A 90 10.88 10.30 -2.72
C ALA A 90 10.85 10.57 -4.23
N LYS A 91 11.08 9.54 -5.06
CA LYS A 91 11.07 9.72 -6.51
C LYS A 91 9.70 9.53 -7.13
N LYS A 92 8.84 8.72 -6.52
CA LYS A 92 7.49 8.41 -6.99
C LYS A 92 6.53 8.28 -5.82
N VAL A 93 5.27 8.61 -6.04
CA VAL A 93 4.24 8.63 -4.98
C VAL A 93 2.99 7.89 -5.46
N VAL A 94 2.42 7.08 -4.59
CA VAL A 94 1.10 6.47 -4.75
C VAL A 94 0.22 6.90 -3.58
N VAL A 95 -0.67 7.88 -3.79
CA VAL A 95 -1.66 8.26 -2.77
C VAL A 95 -2.84 7.29 -2.86
N LYS A 96 -3.04 6.48 -1.81
CA LYS A 96 -4.10 5.47 -1.73
C LYS A 96 -5.43 6.10 -1.31
N GLY A 97 -6.45 6.05 -2.17
CA GLY A 97 -7.72 6.77 -2.00
C GLY A 97 -8.88 6.00 -1.35
N GLY A 98 -8.63 4.83 -0.76
CA GLY A 98 -9.67 3.96 -0.20
C GLY A 98 -10.55 4.54 0.93
N HIS A 99 -10.38 5.81 1.29
CA HIS A 99 -11.11 6.50 2.35
C HIS A 99 -11.95 7.71 1.84
N LEU A 100 -12.03 7.90 0.53
CA LEU A 100 -12.91 8.91 -0.06
C LEU A 100 -14.28 8.29 -0.37
N GLU A 101 -15.37 8.93 0.05
CA GLU A 101 -16.73 8.39 -0.12
C GLU A 101 -17.16 8.29 -1.60
N GLU A 102 -16.87 9.32 -2.38
CA GLU A 102 -17.27 9.38 -3.80
C GLU A 102 -16.30 8.66 -4.73
N GLU A 103 -15.03 8.47 -4.32
CA GLU A 103 -13.95 7.96 -5.15
C GLU A 103 -13.31 6.71 -4.52
N ARG A 104 -14.15 5.82 -3.99
CA ARG A 104 -13.72 4.58 -3.34
C ARG A 104 -12.82 3.77 -4.27
N ALA A 105 -11.77 3.19 -3.70
CA ALA A 105 -10.78 2.36 -4.39
C ALA A 105 -10.04 3.06 -5.55
N THR A 106 -9.96 4.40 -5.55
CA THR A 106 -9.16 5.18 -6.49
C THR A 106 -7.83 5.58 -5.88
N ASP A 107 -6.72 5.32 -6.56
CA ASP A 107 -5.38 5.74 -6.17
C ASP A 107 -4.83 6.74 -7.20
N ILE A 108 -4.00 7.67 -6.75
CA ILE A 108 -3.28 8.61 -7.62
C ILE A 108 -1.79 8.26 -7.60
N LEU A 109 -1.26 7.97 -8.78
CA LEU A 109 0.13 7.68 -9.03
C LEU A 109 0.80 8.92 -9.61
N TYR A 110 2.00 9.24 -9.14
CA TYR A 110 2.81 10.35 -9.66
C TYR A 110 4.29 9.95 -9.71
N ASP A 111 4.90 10.04 -10.88
CA ASP A 111 6.32 9.68 -11.10
C ASP A 111 7.26 10.89 -11.16
N GLY A 112 6.74 12.09 -10.91
CA GLY A 112 7.46 13.36 -11.02
C GLY A 112 7.22 14.08 -12.36
N GLN A 113 6.60 13.41 -13.34
CA GLN A 113 6.29 13.98 -14.65
C GLN A 113 4.80 13.90 -14.97
N GLU A 114 4.19 12.73 -14.81
CA GLU A 114 2.79 12.51 -15.13
C GLU A 114 2.01 11.92 -13.95
N PHE A 115 0.71 12.23 -13.94
CA PHE A 115 -0.26 11.64 -13.03
C PHE A 115 -1.05 10.54 -13.72
N LYS A 116 -1.25 9.42 -13.01
CA LYS A 116 -2.18 8.38 -13.44
C LYS A 116 -3.21 8.12 -12.35
N ARG A 117 -4.48 8.11 -12.72
CA ARG A 117 -5.57 7.64 -11.87
C ARG A 117 -5.71 6.14 -12.05
N LEU A 118 -5.70 5.40 -10.97
CA LEU A 118 -5.90 3.96 -10.95
C LEU A 118 -7.11 3.63 -10.08
N GLN A 119 -8.18 3.16 -10.72
CA GLN A 119 -9.42 2.78 -10.06
C GLN A 119 -9.61 1.28 -10.13
N SER A 120 -10.04 0.68 -9.03
CA SER A 120 -10.52 -0.71 -8.98
C SER A 120 -11.94 -0.77 -8.47
N ARG A 121 -12.58 -1.94 -8.54
CA ARG A 121 -13.87 -2.14 -7.91
C ARG A 121 -13.74 -2.05 -6.38
N TRP A 122 -14.73 -1.47 -5.75
CA TRP A 122 -14.85 -1.48 -4.29
C TRP A 122 -15.39 -2.83 -3.83
N VAL A 123 -14.79 -3.40 -2.81
CA VAL A 123 -15.23 -4.65 -2.18
C VAL A 123 -15.76 -4.33 -0.79
N GLU A 124 -17.05 -4.57 -0.57
CA GLU A 124 -17.66 -4.35 0.73
C GLU A 124 -17.33 -5.51 1.66
N THR A 125 -16.36 -5.31 2.54
CA THR A 125 -15.93 -6.31 3.51
C THR A 125 -15.22 -5.67 4.70
N LYS A 126 -15.36 -6.29 5.89
CA LYS A 126 -14.56 -5.93 7.07
C LYS A 126 -13.16 -6.54 7.06
N ASN A 127 -12.91 -7.54 6.22
CA ASN A 127 -11.68 -8.33 6.21
C ASN A 127 -10.59 -7.64 5.37
N THR A 128 -10.10 -6.52 5.87
CA THR A 128 -9.13 -5.67 5.18
C THR A 128 -7.81 -5.50 5.95
N HIS A 129 -7.55 -6.38 6.96
CA HIS A 129 -6.30 -6.31 7.69
C HIS A 129 -5.12 -6.68 6.79
N GLY A 130 -4.07 -5.87 6.84
CA GLY A 130 -2.85 -6.09 6.04
C GLY A 130 -2.90 -5.56 4.59
N THR A 131 -4.01 -4.95 4.14
CA THR A 131 -4.16 -4.44 2.76
C THR A 131 -3.02 -3.51 2.33
N GLY A 132 -2.65 -2.51 3.16
CA GLY A 132 -1.59 -1.54 2.83
C GLY A 132 -0.23 -2.22 2.68
N CYS A 133 0.16 -3.02 3.68
CA CYS A 133 1.43 -3.75 3.67
C CYS A 133 1.52 -4.74 2.49
N THR A 134 0.42 -5.41 2.15
CA THR A 134 0.36 -6.33 1.00
C THR A 134 0.50 -5.57 -0.31
N PHE A 135 -0.15 -4.41 -0.44
CA PHE A 135 -0.06 -3.59 -1.64
C PHE A 135 1.37 -3.09 -1.89
N SER A 136 2.02 -2.51 -0.87
CA SER A 136 3.41 -2.04 -1.00
C SER A 136 4.39 -3.18 -1.27
N SER A 137 4.20 -4.35 -0.66
CA SER A 137 5.01 -5.54 -0.92
C SER A 137 4.82 -6.08 -2.35
N ALA A 138 3.58 -6.07 -2.86
CA ALA A 138 3.29 -6.47 -4.23
C ALA A 138 3.89 -5.50 -5.26
N ILE A 139 3.90 -4.19 -4.98
CA ILE A 139 4.62 -3.21 -5.81
C ILE A 139 6.11 -3.54 -5.84
N ALA A 140 6.73 -3.76 -4.68
CA ALA A 140 8.15 -4.10 -4.59
C ALA A 140 8.49 -5.37 -5.37
N ALA A 141 7.66 -6.41 -5.27
CA ALA A 141 7.83 -7.65 -6.02
C ALA A 141 7.76 -7.44 -7.53
N ASN A 142 6.78 -6.66 -8.01
CA ASN A 142 6.63 -6.37 -9.44
C ASN A 142 7.81 -5.52 -9.99
N ILE A 143 8.31 -4.56 -9.21
CA ILE A 143 9.53 -3.80 -9.55
C ILE A 143 10.74 -4.75 -9.64
N ALA A 144 10.89 -5.68 -8.71
CA ALA A 144 11.96 -6.68 -8.73
C ALA A 144 11.87 -7.62 -9.95
N LEU A 145 10.67 -7.86 -10.46
CA LEU A 145 10.41 -8.60 -11.71
C LEU A 145 10.62 -7.76 -12.98
N GLY A 146 11.13 -6.53 -12.86
CA GLY A 146 11.47 -5.65 -13.98
C GLY A 146 10.29 -4.83 -14.54
N LYS A 147 9.15 -4.79 -13.85
CA LYS A 147 8.03 -3.95 -14.26
C LYS A 147 8.33 -2.47 -14.01
N ASN A 148 7.87 -1.61 -14.93
CA ASN A 148 7.93 -0.17 -14.69
C ASN A 148 6.96 0.25 -13.57
N PHE A 149 7.06 1.51 -13.11
CA PHE A 149 6.28 2.01 -11.98
C PHE A 149 4.77 1.83 -12.15
N PHE A 150 4.22 2.26 -13.27
CA PHE A 150 2.77 2.21 -13.50
C PHE A 150 2.24 0.77 -13.63
N GLU A 151 2.99 -0.09 -14.30
CA GLU A 151 2.67 -1.52 -14.40
C GLU A 151 2.73 -2.20 -13.03
N ALA A 152 3.80 -1.97 -12.27
CA ALA A 152 3.99 -2.58 -10.96
C ALA A 152 2.85 -2.23 -10.01
N VAL A 153 2.43 -0.95 -9.97
CA VAL A 153 1.33 -0.49 -9.14
C VAL A 153 -0.02 -1.04 -9.63
N THR A 154 -0.23 -1.12 -10.95
CA THR A 154 -1.46 -1.67 -11.52
C THR A 154 -1.61 -3.15 -11.14
N LEU A 155 -0.58 -3.96 -11.36
CA LEU A 155 -0.59 -5.38 -11.00
C LEU A 155 -0.75 -5.61 -9.49
N ALA A 156 -0.11 -4.77 -8.67
CA ALA A 156 -0.29 -4.81 -7.22
C ALA A 156 -1.73 -4.47 -6.80
N LYS A 157 -2.37 -3.51 -7.50
CA LYS A 157 -3.77 -3.14 -7.25
C LYS A 157 -4.73 -4.28 -7.61
N GLU A 158 -4.52 -4.93 -8.74
CA GLU A 158 -5.29 -6.11 -9.15
C GLU A 158 -5.14 -7.25 -8.14
N TYR A 159 -3.91 -7.55 -7.75
CA TYR A 159 -3.62 -8.59 -6.77
C TYR A 159 -4.29 -8.32 -5.42
N ILE A 160 -4.15 -7.11 -4.86
CA ILE A 160 -4.76 -6.81 -3.56
C ILE A 160 -6.29 -6.77 -3.62
N THR A 161 -6.87 -6.33 -4.74
CA THR A 161 -8.32 -6.37 -4.93
C THR A 161 -8.82 -7.81 -4.89
N GLY A 162 -8.19 -8.73 -5.62
CA GLY A 162 -8.51 -10.16 -5.57
C GLY A 162 -8.31 -10.76 -4.17
N ALA A 163 -7.24 -10.39 -3.47
CA ALA A 163 -7.00 -10.87 -2.11
C ALA A 163 -8.05 -10.39 -1.10
N ILE A 164 -8.62 -9.20 -1.31
CA ILE A 164 -9.73 -8.67 -0.50
C ILE A 164 -11.04 -9.39 -0.83
N GLU A 165 -11.32 -9.63 -2.13
CA GLU A 165 -12.53 -10.32 -2.58
C GLU A 165 -12.63 -11.74 -2.05
N HIS A 166 -11.51 -12.41 -1.95
CA HIS A 166 -11.42 -13.76 -1.42
C HIS A 166 -11.03 -13.79 0.07
N ALA A 167 -11.15 -12.65 0.76
CA ALA A 167 -10.73 -12.53 2.15
C ALA A 167 -11.41 -13.56 3.05
N LEU A 168 -10.64 -14.10 4.00
CA LEU A 168 -11.09 -15.15 4.88
C LEU A 168 -11.87 -14.57 6.07
N SER A 169 -13.08 -15.07 6.33
CA SER A 169 -13.86 -14.69 7.50
C SER A 169 -13.40 -15.50 8.72
N ILE A 170 -12.28 -15.06 9.32
CA ILE A 170 -11.70 -15.72 10.49
C ILE A 170 -11.91 -14.83 11.72
N GLY A 171 -12.49 -15.40 12.77
CA GLY A 171 -12.70 -14.68 14.02
C GLY A 171 -13.81 -13.62 13.96
N LYS A 172 -13.82 -12.71 14.96
CA LYS A 172 -14.88 -11.69 15.12
C LYS A 172 -14.44 -10.27 14.76
N GLY A 173 -13.14 -10.03 14.60
CA GLY A 173 -12.55 -8.73 14.25
C GLY A 173 -12.43 -8.50 12.74
N HIS A 174 -11.52 -7.58 12.36
CA HIS A 174 -11.12 -7.38 10.97
C HIS A 174 -10.25 -8.55 10.52
N GLY A 175 -10.80 -9.40 9.63
CA GLY A 175 -10.10 -10.55 9.09
C GLY A 175 -8.98 -10.16 8.11
N PRO A 176 -8.04 -11.11 7.84
CA PRO A 176 -6.97 -10.91 6.89
C PRO A 176 -7.46 -11.00 5.44
N THR A 177 -6.69 -10.40 4.53
CA THR A 177 -6.81 -10.66 3.09
C THR A 177 -6.28 -12.06 2.76
N HIS A 178 -6.74 -12.66 1.65
CA HIS A 178 -6.33 -14.00 1.24
C HIS A 178 -5.17 -13.94 0.25
N HIS A 179 -3.93 -14.01 0.74
CA HIS A 179 -2.72 -13.91 -0.09
C HIS A 179 -2.56 -14.99 -1.16
N PHE A 180 -3.11 -16.18 -0.92
CA PHE A 180 -2.97 -17.35 -1.79
C PHE A 180 -4.20 -17.67 -2.62
N PHE A 181 -5.15 -16.73 -2.75
CA PHE A 181 -6.43 -16.98 -3.41
C PHE A 181 -6.29 -17.55 -4.83
N ASP A 182 -5.36 -17.02 -5.63
CA ASP A 182 -5.11 -17.45 -7.00
C ASP A 182 -4.47 -18.86 -7.05
N LEU A 183 -3.53 -19.15 -6.13
CA LEU A 183 -2.94 -20.48 -6.02
C LEU A 183 -3.97 -21.52 -5.59
N TYR A 184 -4.86 -21.18 -4.67
CA TYR A 184 -5.93 -22.05 -4.21
C TYR A 184 -6.94 -22.31 -5.34
N ALA A 185 -7.31 -21.27 -6.08
CA ALA A 185 -8.18 -21.43 -7.26
C ALA A 185 -7.55 -22.35 -8.33
N LYS A 186 -6.28 -22.14 -8.66
CA LYS A 186 -5.53 -22.99 -9.62
C LYS A 186 -5.38 -24.44 -9.13
N ALA A 187 -5.17 -24.63 -7.84
CA ALA A 187 -5.07 -25.96 -7.22
C ALA A 187 -6.43 -26.62 -6.93
N LYS A 188 -7.54 -25.95 -7.24
CA LYS A 188 -8.91 -26.41 -6.89
C LYS A 188 -9.08 -26.68 -5.38
N LEU A 189 -8.53 -25.81 -4.57
CA LEU A 189 -8.64 -25.85 -3.12
C LEU A 189 -9.74 -24.91 -2.62
N ASN A 190 -10.41 -25.29 -1.55
CA ASN A 190 -11.27 -24.39 -0.78
C ASN A 190 -10.43 -23.39 0.01
N PRO A 191 -11.01 -22.28 0.52
CA PRO A 191 -10.29 -21.29 1.34
C PRO A 191 -9.62 -21.87 2.60
N ASN A 192 -10.11 -23.00 3.12
CA ASN A 192 -9.50 -23.71 4.24
C ASN A 192 -8.37 -24.69 3.85
N GLY A 193 -7.99 -24.73 2.57
CA GLY A 193 -6.94 -25.59 2.06
C GLY A 193 -7.39 -27.04 1.73
N SER A 194 -8.66 -27.38 1.93
CA SER A 194 -9.19 -28.70 1.50
C SER A 194 -9.45 -28.73 0.00
N PHE A 195 -9.35 -29.91 -0.63
CA PHE A 195 -9.70 -30.07 -2.05
C PHE A 195 -11.19 -29.80 -2.27
N GLN A 196 -11.51 -29.11 -3.36
CA GLN A 196 -12.87 -29.02 -3.85
C GLN A 196 -13.27 -30.39 -4.35
N MET A 197 -14.21 -31.05 -3.68
CA MET A 197 -14.81 -32.28 -4.19
C MET A 197 -15.53 -31.92 -5.49
N ALA A 198 -15.26 -32.64 -6.56
CA ALA A 198 -16.05 -32.53 -7.77
C ALA A 198 -17.51 -32.81 -7.38
N THR A 199 -18.36 -31.77 -7.43
CA THR A 199 -19.79 -31.94 -7.28
C THR A 199 -20.26 -32.84 -8.40
N GLY A 200 -20.71 -34.02 -8.00
CA GLY A 200 -20.94 -35.20 -8.78
C GLY A 200 -21.64 -35.01 -10.11
N ILE A 201 -21.22 -35.86 -11.00
CA ILE A 201 -21.97 -36.35 -12.12
C ILE A 201 -23.34 -36.85 -11.60
N GLY A 202 -24.37 -36.09 -11.86
CA GLY A 202 -25.75 -36.52 -11.81
C GLY A 202 -26.26 -36.67 -13.23
#